data_517b4ecb8cb49163f9703fcf5af71644
#
_entry.id   517b4ecb8cb49163f9703fcf5af71644
#
_cell.length_a   1.000
_cell.length_b   1.000
_cell.length_c   1.000
_cell.angle_alpha   90.00
_cell.angle_beta   90.00
_cell.angle_gamma   90.00
#
_symmetry.space_group_name_H-M   'P 1'
#
loop_
_entity.id
_entity.type
_entity.pdbx_description
1 polymer ?
#
loop_
_entity_poly.entity_id
_entity_poly.type
_entity_poly.pdbx_seq_one_letter_code
_entity_poly.pdbx_strand_id
1 'polypeptide(L)'
;MTLSRGRTLAALLATAAFALSLSAQELNVVERTLPNGMKVLLVARHDQPTISCGWLARVGSANERPGITGLAHLFEHMMFKGTKTIGTKDAARDLELNRLQDEVQALIREEMAVLREKQRRGEIADMMDPAARTPRLVELLAKFDALVTEQRALIVKDEMDKIYQENGSTGLNASTSQDRTFYIVGIPSSKLELWAWLESDRLANPVFREFYSERNVILEERRQTLESRPGGTVNEAFNAMTWMAHPYHWQVIGWPSDIAQVTREQGSEFFATYYAPNNLTAILVGDLDPEKAYALMEKYFGRIPANPKGVPPVVTMEPVQPAEQRMVAEVEMTPSAEAAYKAVPAVHGDAAALQVLGVVLGGAPMTGRPGMGGPARPPSGRLHKALVLDQKAATRASAYFRGQKYGGLFTVSATPAPGKRPVEIEPLLYAELDKVVKDGISDDELARAKNALRVAHYTRLESNSGIRESLAQAESSGTYKDLLDSPKKVEAVTREDVQRVAKKYLVKESRSVLLTTRKGGGGEGMPRRRPGGPPPGVMPGAAPSSGGPVPAPAAAPVPEVKG
;
A
#
# COMPACT_ATOMS: atom_id res chain seq x y z
N MET A 1 -25.56 -34.37 -53.68
CA MET A 1 -25.00 -33.01 -53.50
C MET A 1 -25.75 -32.19 -52.43
N THR A 2 -26.28 -32.77 -51.37
CA THR A 2 -27.14 -32.08 -50.37
C THR A 2 -26.57 -32.16 -48.93
N LEU A 3 -25.44 -32.79 -48.69
CA LEU A 3 -24.81 -32.90 -47.32
C LEU A 3 -23.78 -31.82 -47.02
N SER A 4 -23.37 -30.98 -47.96
CA SER A 4 -22.33 -29.94 -47.77
C SER A 4 -22.89 -28.61 -47.23
N ARG A 5 -24.15 -28.27 -47.57
CA ARG A 5 -24.75 -26.99 -47.16
C ARG A 5 -25.17 -26.89 -45.70
N GLY A 6 -25.49 -28.05 -45.06
CA GLY A 6 -25.86 -28.08 -43.64
C GLY A 6 -24.68 -27.92 -42.69
N ARG A 7 -23.49 -28.39 -43.06
CA ARG A 7 -22.28 -28.22 -42.23
C ARG A 7 -21.70 -26.82 -42.23
N THR A 8 -21.82 -26.11 -43.37
CA THR A 8 -21.40 -24.69 -43.47
C THR A 8 -22.33 -23.76 -42.70
N LEU A 9 -23.64 -24.04 -42.69
CA LEU A 9 -24.60 -23.25 -41.93
C LEU A 9 -24.47 -23.46 -40.41
N ALA A 10 -24.21 -24.67 -39.96
CA ALA A 10 -23.94 -25.02 -38.57
C ALA A 10 -22.62 -24.41 -38.05
N ALA A 11 -21.57 -24.36 -38.87
CA ALA A 11 -20.31 -23.70 -38.56
C ALA A 11 -20.44 -22.18 -38.47
N LEU A 12 -21.24 -21.55 -39.36
CA LEU A 12 -21.53 -20.12 -39.33
C LEU A 12 -22.42 -19.72 -38.13
N LEU A 13 -23.37 -20.56 -37.74
CA LEU A 13 -24.20 -20.35 -36.54
C LEU A 13 -23.39 -20.56 -35.25
N ALA A 14 -22.46 -21.53 -35.21
CA ALA A 14 -21.56 -21.72 -34.06
C ALA A 14 -20.56 -20.58 -33.91
N THR A 15 -20.02 -20.04 -35.01
CA THR A 15 -19.14 -18.86 -34.96
C THR A 15 -19.91 -17.59 -34.62
N ALA A 16 -21.15 -17.41 -35.04
CA ALA A 16 -22.00 -16.28 -34.65
C ALA A 16 -22.45 -16.38 -33.18
N ALA A 17 -22.74 -17.58 -32.66
CA ALA A 17 -23.05 -17.80 -31.25
C ALA A 17 -21.84 -17.57 -30.35
N PHE A 18 -20.62 -17.89 -30.82
CA PHE A 18 -19.38 -17.63 -30.08
C PHE A 18 -19.00 -16.13 -30.11
N ALA A 19 -19.36 -15.40 -31.17
CA ALA A 19 -19.16 -13.96 -31.26
C ALA A 19 -20.14 -13.15 -30.38
N LEU A 20 -21.35 -13.70 -30.13
CA LEU A 20 -22.35 -13.05 -29.25
C LEU A 20 -22.07 -13.24 -27.74
N SER A 21 -21.21 -14.20 -27.37
CA SER A 21 -20.82 -14.44 -25.96
C SER A 21 -19.59 -13.63 -25.49
N LEU A 22 -19.03 -12.79 -26.34
CA LEU A 22 -17.91 -11.88 -26.03
C LEU A 22 -18.36 -10.43 -25.81
N SER A 23 -19.62 -10.19 -25.42
CA SER A 23 -19.92 -8.95 -24.72
C SER A 23 -19.23 -9.05 -23.37
N ALA A 24 -18.05 -8.44 -23.26
CA ALA A 24 -17.40 -8.24 -21.98
C ALA A 24 -18.48 -7.68 -21.03
N GLN A 25 -18.80 -8.42 -19.97
CA GLN A 25 -19.81 -8.02 -19.02
C GLN A 25 -19.37 -6.67 -18.47
N GLU A 26 -19.98 -5.59 -18.95
CA GLU A 26 -19.70 -4.24 -18.46
C GLU A 26 -20.01 -4.24 -16.97
N LEU A 27 -19.05 -3.82 -16.16
CA LEU A 27 -19.22 -3.73 -14.73
C LEU A 27 -20.28 -2.66 -14.45
N ASN A 28 -21.48 -3.07 -14.04
CA ASN A 28 -22.57 -2.17 -13.69
C ASN A 28 -22.35 -1.62 -12.28
N VAL A 29 -21.83 -0.39 -12.18
CA VAL A 29 -21.60 0.31 -10.91
C VAL A 29 -22.72 1.30 -10.67
N VAL A 30 -23.52 1.08 -9.64
CA VAL A 30 -24.54 2.03 -9.17
C VAL A 30 -23.85 3.01 -8.20
N GLU A 31 -23.69 4.25 -8.65
CA GLU A 31 -23.16 5.34 -7.81
C GLU A 31 -24.32 6.07 -7.12
N ARG A 32 -24.18 6.30 -5.81
CA ARG A 32 -25.06 7.12 -4.97
C ARG A 32 -24.20 8.02 -4.08
N THR A 33 -24.81 9.11 -3.60
CA THR A 33 -24.16 10.00 -2.62
C THR A 33 -25.14 10.25 -1.49
N LEU A 34 -24.69 10.04 -0.24
CA LEU A 34 -25.48 10.32 0.95
C LEU A 34 -25.62 11.84 1.16
N PRO A 35 -26.63 12.31 1.91
CA PRO A 35 -26.81 13.74 2.18
C PRO A 35 -25.61 14.43 2.81
N ASN A 36 -24.76 13.69 3.55
CA ASN A 36 -23.53 14.17 4.17
C ASN A 36 -22.30 14.11 3.24
N GLY A 37 -22.50 13.80 1.95
CA GLY A 37 -21.46 13.80 0.93
C GLY A 37 -20.66 12.49 0.81
N MET A 38 -20.96 11.46 1.59
CA MET A 38 -20.30 10.14 1.43
C MET A 38 -20.72 9.50 0.12
N LYS A 39 -19.75 9.09 -0.68
CA LYS A 39 -20.01 8.34 -1.91
C LYS A 39 -20.24 6.86 -1.59
N VAL A 40 -21.16 6.23 -2.30
CA VAL A 40 -21.46 4.80 -2.20
C VAL A 40 -21.44 4.19 -3.60
N LEU A 41 -20.58 3.20 -3.81
CA LEU A 41 -20.50 2.41 -5.04
C LEU A 41 -21.03 1.00 -4.78
N LEU A 42 -22.04 0.61 -5.54
CA LEU A 42 -22.75 -0.65 -5.38
C LEU A 42 -22.63 -1.48 -6.66
N VAL A 43 -22.23 -2.75 -6.53
CA VAL A 43 -22.16 -3.70 -7.64
C VAL A 43 -22.89 -4.98 -7.23
N ALA A 44 -24.09 -5.18 -7.79
CA ALA A 44 -24.87 -6.38 -7.54
C ALA A 44 -24.35 -7.58 -8.32
N ARG A 45 -24.05 -8.68 -7.63
CA ARG A 45 -23.64 -9.99 -8.17
C ARG A 45 -24.20 -11.09 -7.28
N HIS A 46 -25.04 -11.95 -7.87
CA HIS A 46 -25.81 -12.96 -7.14
C HIS A 46 -25.25 -14.38 -7.28
N ASP A 47 -23.98 -14.51 -7.67
CA ASP A 47 -23.31 -15.81 -7.88
C ASP A 47 -22.96 -16.51 -6.55
N GLN A 48 -22.80 -15.74 -5.48
CA GLN A 48 -22.47 -16.22 -4.14
C GLN A 48 -23.20 -15.40 -3.08
N PRO A 49 -23.73 -15.99 -1.99
CA PRO A 49 -24.47 -15.28 -0.95
C PRO A 49 -23.52 -14.49 -0.02
N THR A 50 -22.60 -13.73 -0.59
CA THR A 50 -21.59 -12.93 0.14
C THR A 50 -21.45 -11.56 -0.47
N ILE A 51 -21.07 -10.59 0.37
CA ILE A 51 -20.74 -9.23 -0.04
C ILE A 51 -19.29 -8.93 0.37
N SER A 52 -18.52 -8.44 -0.57
CA SER A 52 -17.19 -7.88 -0.32
C SER A 52 -17.36 -6.40 -0.03
N CYS A 53 -17.32 -6.03 1.24
CA CYS A 53 -17.52 -4.67 1.73
C CYS A 53 -16.18 -3.97 1.95
N GLY A 54 -16.18 -2.65 1.81
CA GLY A 54 -15.09 -1.80 2.23
C GLY A 54 -15.47 -0.33 2.16
N TRP A 55 -14.74 0.49 2.88
CA TRP A 55 -14.78 1.94 2.70
C TRP A 55 -13.36 2.50 2.72
N LEU A 56 -13.10 3.44 1.84
CA LEU A 56 -11.84 4.13 1.76
C LEU A 56 -11.99 5.57 2.25
N ALA A 57 -11.00 6.04 3.00
CA ALA A 57 -10.72 7.44 3.21
C ALA A 57 -9.68 7.89 2.16
N ARG A 58 -9.96 9.00 1.47
CA ARG A 58 -9.02 9.59 0.50
C ARG A 58 -7.91 10.34 1.23
N VAL A 59 -7.22 9.63 2.12
CA VAL A 59 -6.13 10.11 2.95
C VAL A 59 -5.08 9.03 3.11
N GLY A 60 -3.81 9.40 2.96
CA GLY A 60 -2.67 8.54 3.18
C GLY A 60 -1.47 9.38 3.57
N SER A 61 -0.27 8.82 3.45
CA SER A 61 0.94 9.53 3.87
C SER A 61 1.21 10.82 3.08
N ALA A 62 0.64 10.99 1.89
CA ALA A 62 0.74 12.25 1.14
C ALA A 62 0.01 13.44 1.79
N ASN A 63 -0.90 13.18 2.72
CA ASN A 63 -1.64 14.20 3.46
C ASN A 63 -0.96 14.60 4.79
N GLU A 64 0.14 13.97 5.09
CA GLU A 64 0.94 14.25 6.29
C GLU A 64 1.92 15.41 6.05
N ARG A 65 2.59 15.81 7.10
CA ARG A 65 3.66 16.81 7.08
C ARG A 65 4.78 16.39 8.03
N PRO A 66 6.00 16.92 7.90
CA PRO A 66 7.05 16.71 8.89
C PRO A 66 6.54 16.98 10.31
N GLY A 67 6.89 16.08 11.24
CA GLY A 67 6.43 16.07 12.63
C GLY A 67 5.20 15.18 12.90
N ILE A 68 4.48 14.72 11.85
CA ILE A 68 3.34 13.81 11.98
C ILE A 68 3.34 12.71 10.90
N THR A 69 4.51 12.40 10.32
CA THR A 69 4.60 11.30 9.34
C THR A 69 4.34 9.96 10.02
N GLY A 70 3.64 9.06 9.31
CA GLY A 70 3.18 7.77 9.84
C GLY A 70 1.81 7.82 10.51
N LEU A 71 1.18 9.01 10.59
CA LEU A 71 -0.10 9.17 11.28
C LEU A 71 -1.25 8.49 10.53
N ALA A 72 -1.24 8.50 9.19
CA ALA A 72 -2.24 7.77 8.39
C ALA A 72 -2.18 6.26 8.65
N HIS A 73 -0.98 5.70 8.77
CA HIS A 73 -0.79 4.29 9.12
C HIS A 73 -1.17 4.00 10.58
N LEU A 74 -0.86 4.90 11.50
CA LEU A 74 -1.33 4.78 12.89
C LEU A 74 -2.86 4.71 12.94
N PHE A 75 -3.57 5.50 12.11
CA PHE A 75 -5.03 5.44 12.04
C PHE A 75 -5.57 4.14 11.45
N GLU A 76 -4.84 3.50 10.56
CA GLU A 76 -5.18 2.13 10.13
C GLU A 76 -5.33 1.22 11.35
N HIS A 77 -4.37 1.22 12.28
CA HIS A 77 -4.40 0.44 13.53
C HIS A 77 -5.48 0.94 14.51
N MET A 78 -5.56 2.25 14.69
CA MET A 78 -6.47 2.86 15.68
C MET A 78 -7.95 2.56 15.40
N MET A 79 -8.34 2.38 14.14
CA MET A 79 -9.72 2.08 13.79
C MET A 79 -10.18 0.67 14.21
N PHE A 80 -9.28 -0.22 14.62
CA PHE A 80 -9.60 -1.54 15.18
C PHE A 80 -9.69 -1.55 16.71
N LYS A 81 -9.39 -0.43 17.38
CA LYS A 81 -9.41 -0.34 18.86
C LYS A 81 -10.82 -0.19 19.46
N GLY A 82 -11.86 -0.26 18.63
CA GLY A 82 -13.25 -0.20 19.05
C GLY A 82 -13.81 1.21 19.19
N THR A 83 -14.93 1.31 19.87
CA THR A 83 -15.73 2.54 20.00
C THR A 83 -16.07 2.82 21.47
N LYS A 84 -16.99 3.75 21.74
CA LYS A 84 -17.49 3.97 23.11
C LYS A 84 -18.26 2.78 23.66
N THR A 85 -18.78 1.90 22.80
CA THR A 85 -19.60 0.73 23.18
C THR A 85 -18.92 -0.61 22.96
N ILE A 86 -17.86 -0.64 22.15
CA ILE A 86 -17.13 -1.85 21.78
C ILE A 86 -15.66 -1.70 22.20
N GLY A 87 -15.08 -2.75 22.78
CA GLY A 87 -13.65 -2.82 23.12
C GLY A 87 -13.32 -2.40 24.54
N THR A 88 -14.30 -2.11 25.42
CA THR A 88 -14.06 -1.78 26.83
C THR A 88 -15.19 -2.23 27.72
N LYS A 89 -14.85 -2.57 28.97
CA LYS A 89 -15.81 -2.92 30.03
C LYS A 89 -16.40 -1.68 30.72
N ASP A 90 -15.69 -0.55 30.66
CA ASP A 90 -16.08 0.72 31.29
C ASP A 90 -15.61 1.89 30.43
N ALA A 91 -16.53 2.40 29.61
CA ALA A 91 -16.25 3.50 28.69
C ALA A 91 -15.93 4.82 29.39
N ALA A 92 -16.52 5.09 30.55
CA ALA A 92 -16.30 6.34 31.26
C ALA A 92 -14.88 6.37 31.85
N ARG A 93 -14.47 5.27 32.51
CA ARG A 93 -13.12 5.15 33.07
C ARG A 93 -12.05 5.09 31.96
N ASP A 94 -12.32 4.41 30.84
CA ASP A 94 -11.43 4.35 29.70
C ASP A 94 -11.13 5.75 29.10
N LEU A 95 -12.18 6.58 28.93
CA LEU A 95 -12.03 7.98 28.48
C LEU A 95 -11.24 8.83 29.49
N GLU A 96 -11.49 8.65 30.78
CA GLU A 96 -10.73 9.36 31.83
C GLU A 96 -9.24 8.95 31.82
N LEU A 97 -8.94 7.67 31.63
CA LEU A 97 -7.57 7.19 31.51
C LEU A 97 -6.87 7.74 30.27
N ASN A 98 -7.60 7.90 29.15
CA ASN A 98 -7.05 8.59 27.97
C ASN A 98 -6.65 10.03 28.31
N ARG A 99 -7.49 10.79 29.03
CA ARG A 99 -7.19 12.17 29.44
C ARG A 99 -5.98 12.23 30.35
N LEU A 100 -5.90 11.37 31.37
CA LEU A 100 -4.75 11.30 32.28
C LEU A 100 -3.45 10.91 31.58
N GLN A 101 -3.51 10.00 30.59
CA GLN A 101 -2.36 9.65 29.76
C GLN A 101 -1.88 10.85 28.94
N ASP A 102 -2.80 11.64 28.37
CA ASP A 102 -2.43 12.84 27.60
C ASP A 102 -1.72 13.87 28.47
N GLU A 103 -2.19 14.10 29.69
CA GLU A 103 -1.55 15.00 30.65
C GLU A 103 -0.12 14.57 31.00
N VAL A 104 0.06 13.28 31.32
CA VAL A 104 1.38 12.74 31.64
C VAL A 104 2.30 12.78 30.41
N GLN A 105 1.77 12.46 29.22
CA GLN A 105 2.55 12.53 27.97
C GLN A 105 2.97 13.97 27.62
N ALA A 106 2.18 14.98 27.99
CA ALA A 106 2.60 16.37 27.82
C ALA A 106 3.86 16.69 28.66
N LEU A 107 3.87 16.27 29.93
CA LEU A 107 5.02 16.43 30.81
C LEU A 107 6.25 15.62 30.34
N ILE A 108 6.04 14.40 29.86
CA ILE A 108 7.11 13.60 29.25
C ILE A 108 7.73 14.33 28.05
N ARG A 109 6.92 14.95 27.19
CA ARG A 109 7.44 15.72 26.04
C ARG A 109 8.27 16.93 26.47
N GLU A 110 7.90 17.62 27.56
CA GLU A 110 8.70 18.70 28.13
C GLU A 110 10.10 18.19 28.56
N GLU A 111 10.17 17.09 29.29
CA GLU A 111 11.44 16.48 29.70
C GLU A 111 12.27 15.99 28.49
N MET A 112 11.61 15.40 27.49
CA MET A 112 12.28 14.96 26.25
C MET A 112 12.80 16.15 25.44
N ALA A 113 12.16 17.32 25.50
CA ALA A 113 12.69 18.55 24.89
C ALA A 113 13.98 19.02 25.55
N VAL A 114 14.09 18.90 26.87
CA VAL A 114 15.33 19.18 27.62
C VAL A 114 16.46 18.22 27.19
N LEU A 115 16.16 16.92 27.09
CA LEU A 115 17.16 15.94 26.65
C LEU A 115 17.60 16.18 25.20
N ARG A 116 16.67 16.54 24.31
CA ARG A 116 16.98 16.89 22.91
C ARG A 116 17.94 18.09 22.85
N GLU A 117 17.72 19.12 23.68
CA GLU A 117 18.60 20.28 23.73
C GLU A 117 20.00 19.90 24.25
N LYS A 118 20.08 19.03 25.28
CA LYS A 118 21.35 18.48 25.75
C LYS A 118 22.10 17.70 24.66
N GLN A 119 21.39 16.85 23.91
CA GLN A 119 21.97 16.15 22.78
C GLN A 119 22.46 17.12 21.71
N ARG A 120 21.66 18.14 21.39
CA ARG A 120 22.06 19.16 20.41
C ARG A 120 23.32 19.91 20.83
N ARG A 121 23.55 20.10 22.13
CA ARG A 121 24.77 20.73 22.68
C ARG A 121 25.94 19.73 22.85
N GLY A 122 25.73 18.45 22.59
CA GLY A 122 26.75 17.41 22.79
C GLY A 122 26.99 17.04 24.25
N GLU A 123 26.09 17.45 25.18
CA GLU A 123 26.16 17.10 26.58
C GLU A 123 25.80 15.63 26.86
N ILE A 124 24.98 15.03 25.97
CA ILE A 124 24.63 13.62 25.94
C ILE A 124 24.74 13.12 24.49
N ALA A 125 25.08 11.85 24.32
CA ALA A 125 25.23 11.23 23.00
C ALA A 125 23.86 10.89 22.37
N ASP A 126 22.92 10.39 23.16
CA ASP A 126 21.59 9.99 22.72
C ASP A 126 20.54 10.33 23.78
N MET A 127 19.52 11.10 23.38
CA MET A 127 18.38 11.46 24.25
C MET A 127 17.48 10.25 24.59
N MET A 128 17.58 9.17 23.83
CA MET A 128 16.80 7.96 24.06
C MET A 128 17.51 6.97 25.02
N ASP A 129 18.79 7.20 25.31
CA ASP A 129 19.55 6.38 26.27
C ASP A 129 18.87 6.42 27.66
N PRO A 130 18.51 5.27 28.25
CA PRO A 130 17.98 5.20 29.59
C PRO A 130 18.88 5.89 30.66
N ALA A 131 20.21 5.89 30.46
CA ALA A 131 21.15 6.54 31.36
C ALA A 131 21.08 8.08 31.31
N ALA A 132 20.57 8.66 30.24
CA ALA A 132 20.40 10.10 30.11
C ALA A 132 19.11 10.64 30.76
N ARG A 133 18.20 9.74 31.22
CA ARG A 133 16.89 10.13 31.76
C ARG A 133 17.03 10.92 33.04
N THR A 134 16.28 12.01 33.15
CA THR A 134 16.16 12.76 34.41
C THR A 134 15.34 11.93 35.41
N PRO A 135 15.54 12.13 36.75
CA PRO A 135 14.69 11.49 37.76
C PRO A 135 13.18 11.77 37.54
N ARG A 136 12.84 12.99 37.13
CA ARG A 136 11.47 13.37 36.81
C ARG A 136 10.91 12.59 35.60
N LEU A 137 11.71 12.40 34.56
CA LEU A 137 11.29 11.58 33.41
C LEU A 137 11.04 10.13 33.81
N VAL A 138 11.87 9.55 34.66
CA VAL A 138 11.69 8.19 35.19
C VAL A 138 10.36 8.07 35.95
N GLU A 139 10.07 9.03 36.85
CA GLU A 139 8.80 9.08 37.58
C GLU A 139 7.59 9.19 36.64
N LEU A 140 7.65 10.09 35.64
CA LEU A 140 6.57 10.28 34.68
C LEU A 140 6.32 9.04 33.82
N LEU A 141 7.38 8.35 33.40
CA LEU A 141 7.26 7.09 32.65
C LEU A 141 6.60 6.00 33.52
N ALA A 142 6.99 5.87 34.80
CA ALA A 142 6.35 4.91 35.72
C ALA A 142 4.85 5.24 35.93
N LYS A 143 4.51 6.52 36.10
CA LYS A 143 3.12 6.96 36.20
C LYS A 143 2.33 6.63 34.92
N PHE A 144 2.91 6.88 33.75
CA PHE A 144 2.30 6.55 32.46
C PHE A 144 2.05 5.03 32.33
N ASP A 145 3.03 4.20 32.66
CA ASP A 145 2.91 2.75 32.60
C ASP A 145 1.82 2.20 33.55
N ALA A 146 1.64 2.83 34.72
CA ALA A 146 0.56 2.50 35.64
C ALA A 146 -0.82 2.79 35.01
N LEU A 147 -1.01 3.95 34.35
CA LEU A 147 -2.25 4.31 33.65
C LEU A 147 -2.54 3.36 32.47
N VAL A 148 -1.50 2.97 31.72
CA VAL A 148 -1.63 1.99 30.62
C VAL A 148 -2.03 0.62 31.16
N THR A 149 -1.46 0.20 32.28
CA THR A 149 -1.77 -1.08 32.93
C THR A 149 -3.22 -1.11 33.39
N GLU A 150 -3.70 -0.03 34.02
CA GLU A 150 -5.10 0.10 34.42
C GLU A 150 -6.04 0.05 33.21
N GLN A 151 -5.72 0.79 32.13
CA GLN A 151 -6.53 0.79 30.92
C GLN A 151 -6.63 -0.61 30.30
N ARG A 152 -5.51 -1.35 30.22
CA ARG A 152 -5.50 -2.72 29.69
C ARG A 152 -6.41 -3.68 30.45
N ALA A 153 -6.65 -3.48 31.74
CA ALA A 153 -7.57 -4.30 32.52
C ALA A 153 -9.04 -4.07 32.12
N LEU A 154 -9.36 -2.91 31.56
CA LEU A 154 -10.70 -2.57 31.07
C LEU A 154 -10.95 -3.06 29.63
N ILE A 155 -9.90 -3.25 28.82
CA ILE A 155 -10.03 -3.57 27.40
C ILE A 155 -10.63 -4.95 27.20
N VAL A 156 -11.62 -5.04 26.32
CA VAL A 156 -12.11 -6.29 25.73
C VAL A 156 -11.37 -6.46 24.41
N LYS A 157 -10.31 -7.27 24.47
CA LYS A 157 -9.40 -7.45 23.34
C LYS A 157 -10.12 -8.03 22.12
N ASP A 158 -9.87 -7.44 20.95
CA ASP A 158 -10.31 -7.90 19.65
C ASP A 158 -11.85 -8.11 19.54
N GLU A 159 -12.63 -7.32 20.32
CA GLU A 159 -14.09 -7.51 20.41
C GLU A 159 -14.78 -7.28 19.05
N MET A 160 -14.39 -6.26 18.31
CA MET A 160 -14.92 -6.01 16.96
C MET A 160 -14.63 -7.19 16.01
N ASP A 161 -13.42 -7.73 16.06
CA ASP A 161 -13.01 -8.88 15.26
C ASP A 161 -13.82 -10.13 15.61
N LYS A 162 -14.05 -10.38 16.91
CA LYS A 162 -14.92 -11.46 17.39
C LYS A 162 -16.35 -11.33 16.88
N ILE A 163 -16.93 -10.12 16.96
CA ILE A 163 -18.28 -9.87 16.45
C ILE A 163 -18.37 -10.23 14.97
N TYR A 164 -17.37 -9.82 14.17
CA TYR A 164 -17.31 -10.18 12.75
C TYR A 164 -17.17 -11.68 12.54
N GLN A 165 -16.23 -12.34 13.21
CA GLN A 165 -15.97 -13.78 13.06
C GLN A 165 -17.17 -14.63 13.46
N GLU A 166 -17.82 -14.34 14.58
CA GLU A 166 -19.03 -15.03 15.06
C GLU A 166 -20.23 -14.88 14.09
N ASN A 167 -20.21 -13.84 13.24
CA ASN A 167 -21.21 -13.61 12.21
C ASN A 167 -20.79 -14.08 10.81
N GLY A 168 -19.73 -14.90 10.70
CA GLY A 168 -19.30 -15.55 9.45
C GLY A 168 -18.52 -14.65 8.50
N SER A 169 -17.96 -13.55 9.00
CA SER A 169 -17.12 -12.65 8.19
C SER A 169 -15.74 -13.23 7.92
N THR A 170 -15.14 -12.81 6.84
CA THR A 170 -13.80 -13.25 6.41
C THR A 170 -12.96 -12.08 5.96
N GLY A 171 -11.63 -12.16 6.16
CA GLY A 171 -10.69 -11.21 5.59
C GLY A 171 -10.87 -9.77 6.09
N LEU A 172 -11.28 -9.58 7.36
CA LEU A 172 -11.23 -8.27 8.01
C LEU A 172 -9.79 -7.78 8.00
N ASN A 173 -9.55 -6.63 7.37
CA ASN A 173 -8.22 -6.06 7.23
C ASN A 173 -8.30 -4.57 6.85
N ALA A 174 -7.15 -3.90 6.84
CA ALA A 174 -7.01 -2.58 6.27
C ALA A 174 -5.68 -2.44 5.53
N SER A 175 -5.49 -1.34 4.84
CA SER A 175 -4.24 -0.99 4.17
C SER A 175 -4.13 0.51 3.99
N THR A 176 -2.94 1.04 4.23
CA THR A 176 -2.59 2.43 3.97
C THR A 176 -1.60 2.55 2.82
N SER A 177 -1.81 3.53 1.97
CA SER A 177 -0.88 3.93 0.91
C SER A 177 -0.59 5.42 1.01
N GLN A 178 0.09 5.96 0.01
CA GLN A 178 0.33 7.40 -0.06
C GLN A 178 -0.96 8.22 -0.22
N ASP A 179 -1.99 7.66 -0.89
CA ASP A 179 -3.18 8.42 -1.31
C ASP A 179 -4.49 7.94 -0.68
N ARG A 180 -4.47 6.81 0.04
CA ARG A 180 -5.68 6.24 0.65
C ARG A 180 -5.38 5.40 1.88
N THR A 181 -6.38 5.32 2.78
CA THR A 181 -6.51 4.27 3.79
C THR A 181 -7.81 3.52 3.52
N PHE A 182 -7.76 2.18 3.45
CA PHE A 182 -8.86 1.35 2.98
C PHE A 182 -9.13 0.20 3.95
N TYR A 183 -10.37 0.10 4.43
CA TYR A 183 -10.85 -0.90 5.37
C TYR A 183 -11.77 -1.87 4.66
N ILE A 184 -11.57 -3.17 4.86
CA ILE A 184 -12.21 -4.22 4.09
C ILE A 184 -12.67 -5.39 4.95
N VAL A 185 -13.76 -6.02 4.53
CA VAL A 185 -14.24 -7.29 5.09
C VAL A 185 -15.15 -8.00 4.08
N GLY A 186 -15.15 -9.32 4.08
CA GLY A 186 -16.15 -10.14 3.40
C GLY A 186 -17.20 -10.62 4.41
N ILE A 187 -18.48 -10.48 4.09
CA ILE A 187 -19.59 -10.85 4.97
C ILE A 187 -20.61 -11.71 4.23
N PRO A 188 -21.38 -12.57 4.93
CA PRO A 188 -22.61 -13.13 4.38
C PRO A 188 -23.60 -12.01 4.00
N SER A 189 -24.35 -12.16 2.90
CA SER A 189 -25.28 -11.11 2.42
C SER A 189 -26.35 -10.73 3.44
N SER A 190 -26.76 -11.67 4.30
CA SER A 190 -27.71 -11.43 5.41
C SER A 190 -27.14 -10.55 6.54
N LYS A 191 -25.85 -10.24 6.54
CA LYS A 191 -25.16 -9.48 7.59
C LYS A 191 -24.79 -8.05 7.18
N LEU A 192 -25.35 -7.55 6.08
CA LEU A 192 -25.05 -6.19 5.60
C LEU A 192 -25.41 -5.11 6.62
N GLU A 193 -26.52 -5.26 7.34
CA GLU A 193 -26.92 -4.30 8.38
C GLU A 193 -25.94 -4.29 9.57
N LEU A 194 -25.42 -5.47 9.97
CA LEU A 194 -24.38 -5.57 11.01
C LEU A 194 -23.11 -4.81 10.58
N TRP A 195 -22.69 -4.99 9.33
CA TRP A 195 -21.54 -4.25 8.79
C TRP A 195 -21.79 -2.73 8.81
N ALA A 196 -22.94 -2.29 8.32
CA ALA A 196 -23.27 -0.87 8.29
C ALA A 196 -23.28 -0.25 9.70
N TRP A 197 -23.79 -0.98 10.69
CA TRP A 197 -23.76 -0.55 12.09
C TRP A 197 -22.33 -0.44 12.63
N LEU A 198 -21.52 -1.51 12.55
CA LEU A 198 -20.16 -1.54 13.10
C LEU A 198 -19.26 -0.48 12.47
N GLU A 199 -19.28 -0.38 11.13
CA GLU A 199 -18.42 0.56 10.41
C GLU A 199 -18.84 2.02 10.64
N SER A 200 -20.14 2.29 10.72
CA SER A 200 -20.61 3.64 11.03
C SER A 200 -20.33 4.03 12.49
N ASP A 201 -20.37 3.08 13.42
CA ASP A 201 -20.12 3.36 14.84
C ASP A 201 -18.65 3.75 15.06
N ARG A 202 -17.68 3.04 14.47
CA ARG A 202 -16.25 3.39 14.59
C ARG A 202 -15.89 4.72 13.90
N LEU A 203 -16.67 5.16 12.92
CA LEU A 203 -16.52 6.49 12.30
C LEU A 203 -17.19 7.60 13.13
N ALA A 204 -18.35 7.32 13.72
CA ALA A 204 -19.10 8.31 14.50
C ALA A 204 -18.58 8.47 15.94
N ASN A 205 -18.07 7.41 16.53
CA ASN A 205 -17.68 7.33 17.93
C ASN A 205 -16.24 6.83 18.13
N PRO A 206 -15.23 7.41 17.45
CA PRO A 206 -13.85 6.97 17.60
C PRO A 206 -13.37 7.18 19.04
N VAL A 207 -12.71 6.18 19.58
CA VAL A 207 -12.04 6.26 20.88
C VAL A 207 -10.60 5.81 20.67
N PHE A 208 -9.68 6.74 20.63
CA PHE A 208 -8.27 6.44 20.36
C PHE A 208 -7.59 5.87 21.63
N ARG A 209 -8.18 4.76 22.16
CA ARG A 209 -7.56 4.03 23.29
C ARG A 209 -6.26 3.37 22.84
N GLU A 210 -5.34 3.17 23.77
CA GLU A 210 -4.01 2.61 23.49
C GLU A 210 -3.17 3.41 22.48
N PHE A 211 -3.52 4.67 22.18
CA PHE A 211 -2.84 5.49 21.17
C PHE A 211 -1.31 5.47 21.30
N TYR A 212 -0.82 5.69 22.49
CA TYR A 212 0.62 5.73 22.75
C TYR A 212 1.27 4.33 22.76
N SER A 213 0.51 3.29 23.10
CA SER A 213 0.98 1.91 22.97
C SER A 213 1.12 1.52 21.50
N GLU A 214 0.17 1.93 20.65
CA GLU A 214 0.23 1.66 19.22
C GLU A 214 1.38 2.36 18.50
N ARG A 215 1.80 3.54 18.96
CA ARG A 215 3.05 4.14 18.46
C ARG A 215 4.25 3.19 18.61
N ASN A 216 4.35 2.51 19.76
CA ASN A 216 5.42 1.55 20.00
C ASN A 216 5.27 0.29 19.13
N VAL A 217 4.04 -0.15 18.87
CA VAL A 217 3.77 -1.25 17.93
C VAL A 217 4.23 -0.88 16.53
N ILE A 218 3.92 0.32 16.04
CA ILE A 218 4.36 0.80 14.72
C ILE A 218 5.88 0.97 14.64
N LEU A 219 6.53 1.46 15.69
CA LEU A 219 8.00 1.53 15.74
C LEU A 219 8.62 0.13 15.65
N GLU A 220 8.03 -0.86 16.32
CA GLU A 220 8.49 -2.25 16.23
C GLU A 220 8.19 -2.85 14.84
N GLU A 221 7.02 -2.58 14.26
CA GLU A 221 6.71 -2.97 12.89
C GLU A 221 7.69 -2.35 11.89
N ARG A 222 8.00 -1.06 12.04
CA ARG A 222 9.01 -0.39 11.22
C ARG A 222 10.36 -1.09 11.34
N ARG A 223 10.78 -1.44 12.57
CA ARG A 223 12.01 -2.17 12.79
C ARG A 223 12.01 -3.52 12.07
N GLN A 224 10.90 -4.26 12.14
CA GLN A 224 10.79 -5.59 11.53
C GLN A 224 10.62 -5.54 10.00
N THR A 225 9.83 -4.61 9.49
CA THR A 225 9.45 -4.59 8.06
C THR A 225 10.38 -3.75 7.19
N LEU A 226 11.10 -2.81 7.77
CA LEU A 226 11.97 -1.88 7.04
C LEU A 226 13.42 -1.96 7.53
N GLU A 227 13.69 -1.69 8.81
CA GLU A 227 15.07 -1.50 9.30
C GLU A 227 15.85 -2.81 9.37
N SER A 228 15.21 -3.91 9.79
CA SER A 228 15.82 -5.24 9.85
C SER A 228 15.84 -5.95 8.49
N ARG A 229 15.15 -5.43 7.48
CA ARG A 229 15.18 -6.01 6.13
C ARG A 229 16.41 -5.56 5.38
N PRO A 230 17.17 -6.48 4.78
CA PRO A 230 18.28 -6.12 3.93
C PRO A 230 17.85 -5.12 2.85
N GLY A 231 18.48 -3.95 2.81
CA GLY A 231 18.18 -2.89 1.84
C GLY A 231 16.95 -2.02 2.16
N GLY A 232 16.21 -2.26 3.25
CA GLY A 232 15.02 -1.48 3.58
C GLY A 232 15.32 0.02 3.75
N THR A 233 16.33 0.35 4.56
CA THR A 233 16.76 1.75 4.75
C THR A 233 17.37 2.38 3.49
N VAL A 234 18.00 1.59 2.64
CA VAL A 234 18.51 2.06 1.33
C VAL A 234 17.35 2.40 0.39
N ASN A 235 16.32 1.55 0.34
CA ASN A 235 15.13 1.82 -0.47
C ASN A 235 14.35 3.04 0.06
N GLU A 236 14.29 3.24 1.37
CA GLU A 236 13.71 4.44 1.97
C GLU A 236 14.49 5.70 1.55
N ALA A 237 15.81 5.67 1.67
CA ALA A 237 16.68 6.78 1.25
C ALA A 237 16.58 7.04 -0.26
N PHE A 238 16.49 5.99 -1.08
CA PHE A 238 16.29 6.11 -2.51
C PHE A 238 14.95 6.73 -2.88
N ASN A 239 13.87 6.33 -2.21
CA ASN A 239 12.56 6.95 -2.38
C ASN A 239 12.60 8.44 -2.00
N ALA A 240 13.23 8.77 -0.87
CA ALA A 240 13.39 10.14 -0.40
C ALA A 240 14.25 10.99 -1.36
N MET A 241 15.27 10.41 -1.98
CA MET A 241 16.06 11.06 -3.02
C MET A 241 15.23 11.25 -4.30
N THR A 242 14.45 10.25 -4.69
CA THR A 242 13.65 10.30 -5.92
C THR A 242 12.56 11.37 -5.85
N TRP A 243 11.90 11.57 -4.71
CA TRP A 243 10.91 12.61 -4.49
C TRP A 243 11.50 13.73 -3.63
N MET A 244 11.89 14.84 -4.25
CA MET A 244 12.60 15.91 -3.56
C MET A 244 11.69 16.77 -2.68
N ALA A 245 10.50 17.12 -3.16
CA ALA A 245 9.59 18.05 -2.49
C ALA A 245 8.22 17.46 -2.19
N HIS A 246 7.68 16.63 -3.09
CA HIS A 246 6.33 16.08 -2.93
C HIS A 246 6.26 15.14 -1.71
N PRO A 247 5.13 15.08 -0.96
CA PRO A 247 4.96 14.17 0.18
C PRO A 247 5.11 12.67 -0.09
N TYR A 248 5.27 12.23 -1.34
CA TYR A 248 5.69 10.85 -1.66
C TYR A 248 7.13 10.54 -1.23
N HIS A 249 7.85 11.54 -0.78
CA HIS A 249 9.21 11.49 -0.28
C HIS A 249 9.39 10.54 0.92
N TRP A 250 8.44 10.46 1.88
CA TRP A 250 8.53 9.55 3.01
C TRP A 250 7.72 8.26 2.82
N GLN A 251 8.11 7.23 3.55
CA GLN A 251 7.39 5.96 3.59
C GLN A 251 6.06 6.11 4.36
N VAL A 252 5.09 5.26 4.02
CA VAL A 252 3.77 5.24 4.68
C VAL A 252 3.88 5.02 6.19
N ILE A 253 4.84 4.22 6.64
CA ILE A 253 5.08 3.96 8.05
C ILE A 253 5.62 5.18 8.81
N GLY A 254 6.11 6.22 8.13
CA GLY A 254 6.61 7.47 8.71
C GLY A 254 8.04 7.39 9.27
N TRP A 255 8.55 8.55 9.68
CA TRP A 255 9.86 8.65 10.32
C TRP A 255 9.78 8.26 11.80
N PRO A 256 10.78 7.54 12.37
CA PRO A 256 10.76 7.10 13.77
C PRO A 256 10.59 8.26 14.75
N SER A 257 11.24 9.39 14.49
CA SER A 257 11.16 10.60 15.31
C SER A 257 9.75 11.16 15.40
N ASP A 258 9.02 11.15 14.29
CA ASP A 258 7.66 11.65 14.20
C ASP A 258 6.69 10.72 14.93
N ILE A 259 6.76 9.41 14.61
CA ILE A 259 5.92 8.39 15.27
C ILE A 259 6.06 8.45 16.78
N ALA A 260 7.30 8.59 17.28
CA ALA A 260 7.56 8.66 18.71
C ALA A 260 6.98 9.90 19.41
N GLN A 261 6.72 10.99 18.66
CA GLN A 261 6.31 12.27 19.22
C GLN A 261 4.85 12.64 18.94
N VAL A 262 4.20 11.99 17.97
CA VAL A 262 2.80 12.28 17.62
C VAL A 262 1.86 12.16 18.83
N THR A 263 0.92 13.09 18.96
CA THR A 263 -0.01 13.17 20.10
C THR A 263 -1.41 12.70 19.70
N ARG A 264 -2.19 12.25 20.70
CA ARG A 264 -3.60 11.91 20.47
C ARG A 264 -4.42 13.11 19.98
N GLU A 265 -4.06 14.34 20.40
CA GLU A 265 -4.67 15.57 19.91
C GLU A 265 -4.44 15.74 18.39
N GLN A 266 -3.18 15.65 17.93
CA GLN A 266 -2.86 15.67 16.50
C GLN A 266 -3.57 14.55 15.74
N GLY A 267 -3.67 13.36 16.35
CA GLY A 267 -4.46 12.26 15.84
C GLY A 267 -5.94 12.64 15.70
N SER A 268 -6.55 13.23 16.71
CA SER A 268 -7.96 13.64 16.69
C SER A 268 -8.22 14.70 15.61
N GLU A 269 -7.32 15.66 15.45
CA GLU A 269 -7.39 16.68 14.40
C GLU A 269 -7.29 16.04 12.99
N PHE A 270 -6.37 15.10 12.82
CA PHE A 270 -6.20 14.37 11.57
C PHE A 270 -7.46 13.57 11.22
N PHE A 271 -8.02 12.85 12.20
CA PHE A 271 -9.26 12.11 12.02
C PHE A 271 -10.42 13.03 11.65
N ALA A 272 -10.66 14.09 12.41
CA ALA A 272 -11.73 15.06 12.15
C ALA A 272 -11.61 15.71 10.76
N THR A 273 -10.38 15.89 10.28
CA THR A 273 -10.11 16.49 8.96
C THR A 273 -10.38 15.52 7.82
N TYR A 274 -9.89 14.28 7.93
CA TYR A 274 -9.80 13.38 6.78
C TYR A 274 -10.80 12.22 6.80
N TYR A 275 -11.34 11.82 7.97
CA TYR A 275 -12.28 10.71 8.12
C TYR A 275 -13.74 11.15 8.14
N ALA A 276 -14.01 12.36 7.64
CA ALA A 276 -15.36 12.88 7.48
C ALA A 276 -16.04 12.26 6.23
N PRO A 277 -17.38 12.05 6.26
CA PRO A 277 -18.13 11.37 5.19
C PRO A 277 -17.87 11.91 3.78
N ASN A 278 -17.76 13.21 3.61
CA ASN A 278 -17.48 13.86 2.32
C ASN A 278 -16.07 13.58 1.75
N ASN A 279 -15.21 12.88 2.49
CA ASN A 279 -13.94 12.35 2.03
C ASN A 279 -13.91 10.82 1.93
N LEU A 280 -15.04 10.16 2.21
CA LEU A 280 -15.15 8.70 2.22
C LEU A 280 -15.88 8.18 0.99
N THR A 281 -15.51 6.97 0.57
CA THR A 281 -16.26 6.20 -0.43
C THR A 281 -16.47 4.78 0.11
N ALA A 282 -17.73 4.37 0.27
CA ALA A 282 -18.07 2.99 0.55
C ALA A 282 -18.20 2.20 -0.76
N ILE A 283 -17.76 0.95 -0.77
CA ILE A 283 -17.77 0.06 -1.93
C ILE A 283 -18.32 -1.30 -1.49
N LEU A 284 -19.44 -1.70 -2.05
CA LEU A 284 -20.12 -2.94 -1.74
C LEU A 284 -20.30 -3.75 -3.03
N VAL A 285 -19.75 -4.95 -3.06
CA VAL A 285 -19.75 -5.82 -4.25
C VAL A 285 -20.21 -7.21 -3.86
N GLY A 286 -21.32 -7.70 -4.40
CA GLY A 286 -21.80 -9.04 -4.16
C GLY A 286 -23.32 -9.16 -4.15
N ASP A 287 -23.83 -10.11 -3.39
CA ASP A 287 -25.26 -10.43 -3.30
C ASP A 287 -26.01 -9.39 -2.49
N LEU A 288 -26.37 -8.31 -3.14
CA LEU A 288 -27.09 -7.17 -2.56
C LEU A 288 -28.10 -6.58 -3.56
N ASP A 289 -29.16 -6.02 -3.00
CA ASP A 289 -30.07 -5.12 -3.70
C ASP A 289 -29.56 -3.68 -3.51
N PRO A 290 -29.24 -2.94 -4.58
CA PRO A 290 -28.67 -1.60 -4.47
C PRO A 290 -29.52 -0.60 -3.68
N GLU A 291 -30.85 -0.63 -3.83
CA GLU A 291 -31.73 0.33 -3.14
C GLU A 291 -31.82 0.01 -1.63
N LYS A 292 -31.92 -1.27 -1.27
CA LYS A 292 -31.89 -1.69 0.14
C LYS A 292 -30.52 -1.41 0.78
N ALA A 293 -29.43 -1.68 0.07
CA ALA A 293 -28.08 -1.37 0.53
C ALA A 293 -27.92 0.14 0.74
N TYR A 294 -28.37 0.97 -0.20
CA TYR A 294 -28.35 2.43 -0.05
C TYR A 294 -29.15 2.90 1.17
N ALA A 295 -30.36 2.39 1.38
CA ALA A 295 -31.17 2.74 2.56
C ALA A 295 -30.48 2.40 3.88
N LEU A 296 -29.76 1.26 3.96
CA LEU A 296 -28.93 0.93 5.13
C LEU A 296 -27.75 1.90 5.28
N MET A 297 -27.09 2.25 4.19
CA MET A 297 -26.01 3.24 4.23
C MET A 297 -26.51 4.60 4.72
N GLU A 298 -27.65 5.06 4.24
CA GLU A 298 -28.26 6.31 4.68
C GLU A 298 -28.66 6.27 6.16
N LYS A 299 -29.29 5.18 6.61
CA LYS A 299 -29.69 4.96 8.02
C LYS A 299 -28.51 5.06 8.97
N TYR A 300 -27.38 4.43 8.64
CA TYR A 300 -26.25 4.29 9.57
C TYR A 300 -25.18 5.37 9.37
N PHE A 301 -24.74 5.63 8.14
CA PHE A 301 -23.68 6.59 7.85
C PHE A 301 -24.21 8.02 7.66
N GLY A 302 -25.47 8.20 7.23
CA GLY A 302 -26.06 9.52 6.98
C GLY A 302 -26.11 10.44 8.20
N ARG A 303 -26.08 9.88 9.41
CA ARG A 303 -26.05 10.63 10.68
C ARG A 303 -24.66 11.24 11.02
N ILE A 304 -23.60 10.81 10.36
CA ILE A 304 -22.25 11.29 10.63
C ILE A 304 -22.07 12.67 9.98
N PRO A 305 -21.62 13.69 10.72
CA PRO A 305 -21.49 15.03 10.16
C PRO A 305 -20.37 15.11 9.14
N ALA A 306 -20.60 15.84 8.05
CA ALA A 306 -19.57 16.18 7.07
C ALA A 306 -18.56 17.18 7.66
N ASN A 307 -17.33 17.19 7.13
CA ASN A 307 -16.41 18.28 7.39
C ASN A 307 -16.76 19.49 6.51
N PRO A 308 -17.28 20.59 7.07
CA PRO A 308 -17.71 21.74 6.28
C PRO A 308 -16.55 22.50 5.62
N LYS A 309 -15.34 22.33 6.14
CA LYS A 309 -14.12 22.95 5.57
C LYS A 309 -13.55 22.14 4.41
N GLY A 310 -14.02 20.89 4.22
CA GLY A 310 -13.43 19.96 3.28
C GLY A 310 -12.01 19.51 3.68
N VAL A 311 -11.37 18.78 2.78
CA VAL A 311 -10.01 18.25 2.97
C VAL A 311 -9.00 19.23 2.39
N PRO A 312 -7.96 19.62 3.14
CA PRO A 312 -6.88 20.45 2.60
C PRO A 312 -6.23 19.80 1.37
N PRO A 313 -5.99 20.55 0.29
CA PRO A 313 -5.30 20.00 -0.87
C PRO A 313 -3.81 19.77 -0.59
N VAL A 314 -3.24 18.73 -1.19
CA VAL A 314 -1.79 18.57 -1.28
C VAL A 314 -1.30 19.52 -2.36
N VAL A 315 -0.69 20.62 -1.96
CA VAL A 315 -0.29 21.72 -2.86
C VAL A 315 1.16 21.64 -3.32
N THR A 316 2.01 20.94 -2.56
CA THR A 316 3.42 20.81 -2.90
C THR A 316 3.58 19.91 -4.12
N MET A 317 4.08 20.48 -5.20
CA MET A 317 4.38 19.76 -6.44
C MET A 317 5.83 19.33 -6.47
N GLU A 318 6.09 18.20 -7.09
CA GLU A 318 7.46 17.77 -7.37
C GLU A 318 8.08 18.66 -8.45
N PRO A 319 9.21 19.32 -8.20
CA PRO A 319 9.87 20.14 -9.20
C PRO A 319 10.48 19.29 -10.32
N VAL A 320 10.72 19.92 -11.46
CA VAL A 320 11.47 19.29 -12.55
C VAL A 320 12.89 18.98 -12.08
N GLN A 321 13.29 17.72 -12.21
CA GLN A 321 14.60 17.27 -11.82
C GLN A 321 15.65 17.81 -12.81
N PRO A 322 16.67 18.60 -12.37
CA PRO A 322 17.60 19.27 -13.26
C PRO A 322 18.73 18.37 -13.76
N ALA A 323 19.00 17.26 -13.06
CA ALA A 323 20.08 16.33 -13.35
C ALA A 323 19.79 14.93 -12.82
N GLU A 324 20.46 13.92 -13.37
CA GLU A 324 20.45 12.57 -12.84
C GLU A 324 20.84 12.54 -11.36
N GLN A 325 20.08 11.83 -10.56
CA GLN A 325 20.41 11.52 -9.17
C GLN A 325 20.93 10.09 -9.07
N ARG A 326 21.91 9.85 -8.19
CA ARG A 326 22.57 8.55 -8.11
C ARG A 326 22.89 8.17 -6.68
N MET A 327 22.51 6.93 -6.32
CA MET A 327 22.84 6.30 -5.06
C MET A 327 23.55 4.97 -5.33
N VAL A 328 24.66 4.74 -4.64
CA VAL A 328 25.39 3.47 -4.66
C VAL A 328 25.48 2.97 -3.23
N ALA A 329 25.06 1.74 -2.98
CA ALA A 329 25.01 1.19 -1.61
C ALA A 329 25.55 -0.25 -1.56
N GLU A 330 26.32 -0.54 -0.50
CA GLU A 330 26.73 -1.90 -0.15
C GLU A 330 25.84 -2.42 0.98
N VAL A 331 25.06 -3.47 0.70
CA VAL A 331 24.05 -4.02 1.63
C VAL A 331 23.95 -5.53 1.52
N GLU A 332 23.44 -6.18 2.57
CA GLU A 332 23.19 -7.63 2.62
C GLU A 332 21.96 -8.04 1.79
N MET A 333 21.91 -7.62 0.52
CA MET A 333 20.81 -7.95 -0.39
C MET A 333 21.32 -8.44 -1.75
N THR A 334 20.41 -8.96 -2.57
CA THR A 334 20.73 -9.32 -3.95
C THR A 334 21.13 -8.07 -4.72
N PRO A 335 22.32 -8.06 -5.36
CA PRO A 335 22.77 -6.93 -6.17
C PRO A 335 21.75 -6.54 -7.23
N SER A 336 21.57 -5.25 -7.47
CA SER A 336 20.64 -4.75 -8.49
C SER A 336 21.10 -3.43 -9.08
N ALA A 337 20.71 -3.19 -10.33
CA ALA A 337 20.71 -1.88 -10.97
C ALA A 337 19.25 -1.49 -11.19
N GLU A 338 18.85 -0.32 -10.66
CA GLU A 338 17.50 0.23 -10.81
C GLU A 338 17.58 1.69 -11.27
N ALA A 339 16.70 2.08 -12.19
CA ALA A 339 16.51 3.47 -12.58
C ALA A 339 15.01 3.79 -12.57
N ALA A 340 14.66 4.81 -11.78
CA ALA A 340 13.30 5.34 -11.68
C ALA A 340 13.24 6.70 -12.39
N TYR A 341 12.37 6.80 -13.38
CA TYR A 341 12.13 8.03 -14.15
C TYR A 341 10.85 8.70 -13.64
N LYS A 342 10.89 9.99 -13.42
CA LYS A 342 9.70 10.78 -13.09
C LYS A 342 8.68 10.68 -14.20
N ALA A 343 7.44 10.39 -13.86
CA ALA A 343 6.35 10.22 -14.79
C ALA A 343 5.05 10.86 -14.26
N VAL A 344 3.96 10.65 -14.96
CA VAL A 344 2.68 11.33 -14.76
C VAL A 344 1.76 10.65 -13.74
N PRO A 345 0.74 11.36 -13.23
CA PRO A 345 -0.35 10.77 -12.47
C PRO A 345 -1.08 9.64 -13.22
N ALA A 346 -1.75 8.77 -12.48
CA ALA A 346 -2.49 7.63 -13.02
C ALA A 346 -3.58 8.00 -14.04
N VAL A 347 -4.20 9.17 -13.86
CA VAL A 347 -5.31 9.65 -14.71
C VAL A 347 -4.86 10.50 -15.91
N HIS A 348 -3.56 10.73 -16.05
CA HIS A 348 -3.00 11.54 -17.15
C HIS A 348 -3.18 10.83 -18.51
N GLY A 349 -3.32 11.61 -19.59
CA GLY A 349 -3.47 11.07 -20.95
C GLY A 349 -2.35 10.15 -21.42
N ASP A 350 -1.11 10.36 -20.95
CA ASP A 350 0.05 9.52 -21.28
C ASP A 350 0.13 8.22 -20.47
N ALA A 351 -0.71 8.03 -19.43
CA ALA A 351 -0.62 6.89 -18.53
C ALA A 351 -0.81 5.54 -19.23
N ALA A 352 -1.78 5.45 -20.15
CA ALA A 352 -2.04 4.23 -20.92
C ALA A 352 -0.85 3.85 -21.81
N ALA A 353 -0.23 4.81 -22.48
CA ALA A 353 0.96 4.57 -23.30
C ALA A 353 2.16 4.14 -22.46
N LEU A 354 2.35 4.71 -21.26
CA LEU A 354 3.39 4.30 -20.31
C LEU A 354 3.13 2.89 -19.74
N GLN A 355 1.87 2.50 -19.52
CA GLN A 355 1.52 1.12 -19.13
C GLN A 355 1.89 0.13 -20.26
N VAL A 356 1.54 0.45 -21.51
CA VAL A 356 1.93 -0.36 -22.67
C VAL A 356 3.45 -0.47 -22.78
N LEU A 357 4.18 0.65 -22.67
CA LEU A 357 5.65 0.67 -22.65
C LEU A 357 6.22 -0.23 -21.55
N GLY A 358 5.65 -0.18 -20.34
CA GLY A 358 6.05 -1.04 -19.22
C GLY A 358 5.92 -2.52 -19.55
N VAL A 359 4.82 -2.92 -20.21
CA VAL A 359 4.60 -4.31 -20.63
C VAL A 359 5.54 -4.72 -21.77
N VAL A 360 5.78 -3.86 -22.74
CA VAL A 360 6.73 -4.15 -23.84
C VAL A 360 8.14 -4.39 -23.29
N LEU A 361 8.59 -3.56 -22.38
CA LEU A 361 9.93 -3.66 -21.79
C LEU A 361 10.03 -4.75 -20.72
N GLY A 362 9.10 -4.79 -19.78
CA GLY A 362 9.16 -5.64 -18.58
C GLY A 362 8.41 -6.96 -18.68
N GLY A 363 7.44 -7.06 -19.61
CA GLY A 363 6.56 -8.22 -19.75
C GLY A 363 5.19 -8.02 -19.10
N ALA A 364 4.34 -9.03 -19.22
CA ALA A 364 2.96 -8.98 -18.73
C ALA A 364 2.89 -8.70 -17.21
N PRO A 365 1.93 -7.90 -16.74
CA PRO A 365 1.70 -7.68 -15.32
C PRO A 365 1.43 -9.01 -14.60
N MET A 366 1.97 -9.17 -13.41
CA MET A 366 1.63 -10.33 -12.57
C MET A 366 0.18 -10.21 -12.11
N THR A 367 -0.68 -11.10 -12.56
CA THR A 367 -2.07 -11.22 -12.12
C THR A 367 -2.14 -12.26 -11.00
N GLY A 368 -1.89 -11.88 -9.77
CA GLY A 368 -1.98 -12.77 -8.60
C GLY A 368 -1.29 -12.19 -7.39
N ARG A 369 -1.80 -12.52 -6.21
CA ARG A 369 -1.12 -12.24 -4.94
C ARG A 369 0.23 -12.98 -4.93
N PRO A 370 1.34 -12.35 -4.53
CA PRO A 370 2.58 -13.07 -4.26
C PRO A 370 2.30 -14.18 -3.23
N GLY A 371 2.55 -15.43 -3.58
CA GLY A 371 2.34 -16.59 -2.70
C GLY A 371 1.14 -17.48 -3.00
N MET A 372 0.17 -17.09 -3.81
CA MET A 372 -0.85 -17.99 -4.34
C MET A 372 -0.39 -18.52 -5.70
N GLY A 373 -0.09 -19.82 -5.76
CA GLY A 373 0.56 -20.55 -6.84
C GLY A 373 -0.16 -20.58 -8.19
N GLY A 374 -0.40 -19.41 -8.77
CA GLY A 374 -0.70 -19.32 -10.19
C GLY A 374 0.56 -19.63 -11.02
N PRO A 375 0.44 -20.22 -12.21
CA PRO A 375 1.59 -20.52 -13.06
C PRO A 375 2.35 -19.21 -13.35
N ALA A 376 3.61 -19.15 -12.89
CA ALA A 376 4.50 -18.06 -13.23
C ALA A 376 4.66 -18.05 -14.75
N ARG A 377 4.02 -17.10 -15.43
CA ARG A 377 4.30 -16.88 -16.86
C ARG A 377 5.77 -16.49 -16.99
N PRO A 378 6.53 -17.12 -17.90
CA PRO A 378 7.88 -16.70 -18.14
C PRO A 378 7.89 -15.22 -18.54
N PRO A 379 8.82 -14.41 -18.00
CA PRO A 379 8.96 -13.02 -18.38
C PRO A 379 9.16 -12.91 -19.89
N SER A 380 8.39 -12.05 -20.56
CA SER A 380 8.34 -11.97 -22.04
C SER A 380 8.71 -10.58 -22.58
N GLY A 381 9.15 -9.66 -21.72
CA GLY A 381 9.52 -8.30 -22.11
C GLY A 381 10.88 -8.21 -22.82
N ARG A 382 11.12 -7.11 -23.55
CA ARG A 382 12.40 -6.85 -24.26
C ARG A 382 13.61 -6.96 -23.33
N LEU A 383 13.51 -6.39 -22.11
CA LEU A 383 14.61 -6.44 -21.15
C LEU A 383 14.97 -7.87 -20.75
N HIS A 384 13.96 -8.72 -20.51
CA HIS A 384 14.21 -10.12 -20.20
C HIS A 384 14.87 -10.85 -21.38
N LYS A 385 14.33 -10.67 -22.58
CA LYS A 385 14.92 -11.28 -23.78
C LYS A 385 16.37 -10.85 -23.96
N ALA A 386 16.64 -9.55 -23.97
CA ALA A 386 17.96 -9.01 -24.26
C ALA A 386 18.99 -9.32 -23.17
N LEU A 387 18.64 -9.07 -21.88
CA LEU A 387 19.63 -9.15 -20.79
C LEU A 387 19.74 -10.55 -20.18
N VAL A 388 18.63 -11.33 -20.18
CA VAL A 388 18.62 -12.65 -19.53
C VAL A 388 18.87 -13.78 -20.54
N LEU A 389 18.14 -13.79 -21.66
CA LEU A 389 18.23 -14.88 -22.63
C LEU A 389 19.43 -14.72 -23.59
N ASP A 390 19.53 -13.57 -24.26
CA ASP A 390 20.51 -13.36 -25.34
C ASP A 390 21.91 -13.05 -24.75
N GLN A 391 22.05 -12.03 -23.92
CA GLN A 391 23.34 -11.58 -23.37
C GLN A 391 23.77 -12.34 -22.11
N LYS A 392 22.83 -13.03 -21.42
CA LYS A 392 23.08 -13.73 -20.14
C LYS A 392 23.77 -12.83 -19.10
N ALA A 393 23.51 -11.55 -19.18
CA ALA A 393 24.10 -10.53 -18.32
C ALA A 393 23.35 -10.39 -16.99
N ALA A 394 22.06 -10.72 -16.96
CA ALA A 394 21.19 -10.65 -15.80
C ALA A 394 20.45 -11.97 -15.56
N THR A 395 20.01 -12.19 -14.31
CA THR A 395 19.09 -13.29 -13.94
C THR A 395 17.64 -12.85 -13.99
N ARG A 396 17.39 -11.56 -13.85
CA ARG A 396 16.06 -10.94 -13.92
C ARG A 396 16.18 -9.53 -14.48
N ALA A 397 15.18 -9.13 -15.26
CA ALA A 397 15.02 -7.75 -15.69
C ALA A 397 13.52 -7.43 -15.74
N SER A 398 13.16 -6.20 -15.38
CA SER A 398 11.76 -5.75 -15.32
C SER A 398 11.64 -4.27 -15.65
N ALA A 399 10.44 -3.88 -16.10
CA ALA A 399 10.03 -2.50 -16.24
C ALA A 399 8.55 -2.38 -15.94
N TYR A 400 8.15 -1.27 -15.34
CA TYR A 400 6.75 -0.97 -15.08
C TYR A 400 6.51 0.52 -14.87
N PHE A 401 5.30 0.96 -15.18
CA PHE A 401 4.81 2.29 -14.82
C PHE A 401 3.89 2.18 -13.61
N ARG A 402 4.13 3.04 -12.62
CA ARG A 402 3.27 3.21 -11.45
C ARG A 402 2.81 4.66 -11.38
N GLY A 403 1.58 4.92 -11.86
CA GLY A 403 0.90 6.19 -11.65
C GLY A 403 0.21 6.20 -10.29
N GLN A 404 0.34 7.30 -9.55
CA GLN A 404 -0.34 7.61 -8.31
C GLN A 404 -1.22 8.86 -8.52
N LYS A 405 -1.82 9.41 -7.47
CA LYS A 405 -2.75 10.55 -7.59
C LYS A 405 -2.08 11.82 -8.11
N TYR A 406 -0.88 12.14 -7.63
CA TYR A 406 -0.20 13.41 -7.90
C TYR A 406 1.00 13.29 -8.84
N GLY A 407 1.50 12.10 -9.07
CA GLY A 407 2.65 11.83 -9.91
C GLY A 407 2.82 10.33 -10.16
N GLY A 408 3.91 9.96 -10.81
CA GLY A 408 4.22 8.56 -11.05
C GLY A 408 5.70 8.34 -11.33
N LEU A 409 6.07 7.08 -11.38
CA LEU A 409 7.42 6.64 -11.75
C LEU A 409 7.33 5.58 -12.85
N PHE A 410 8.25 5.66 -13.79
CA PHE A 410 8.55 4.55 -14.69
C PHE A 410 9.86 3.93 -14.23
N THR A 411 9.80 2.70 -13.74
CA THR A 411 10.96 2.02 -13.15
C THR A 411 11.45 0.90 -14.06
N VAL A 412 12.76 0.83 -14.24
CA VAL A 412 13.45 -0.29 -14.89
C VAL A 412 14.48 -0.85 -13.93
N SER A 413 14.60 -2.17 -13.85
CA SER A 413 15.58 -2.80 -12.97
C SER A 413 16.10 -4.10 -13.53
N ALA A 414 17.33 -4.47 -13.14
CA ALA A 414 17.89 -5.78 -13.42
C ALA A 414 18.76 -6.29 -12.27
N THR A 415 18.70 -7.62 -12.07
CA THR A 415 19.57 -8.36 -11.15
C THR A 415 20.71 -8.97 -11.96
N PRO A 416 21.98 -8.60 -11.70
CA PRO A 416 23.13 -9.15 -12.41
C PRO A 416 23.20 -10.67 -12.36
N ALA A 417 23.72 -11.28 -13.42
CA ALA A 417 24.12 -12.69 -13.40
C ALA A 417 25.33 -12.90 -12.48
N PRO A 418 25.54 -14.11 -11.96
CA PRO A 418 26.72 -14.43 -11.15
C PRO A 418 28.02 -13.97 -11.82
N GLY A 419 28.87 -13.28 -11.06
CA GLY A 419 30.13 -12.71 -11.56
C GLY A 419 30.02 -11.37 -12.29
N LYS A 420 28.80 -10.84 -12.49
CA LYS A 420 28.56 -9.51 -13.04
C LYS A 420 28.24 -8.50 -11.94
N ARG A 421 28.62 -7.24 -12.16
CA ARG A 421 28.34 -6.14 -11.22
C ARG A 421 27.19 -5.26 -11.72
N PRO A 422 26.40 -4.62 -10.83
CA PRO A 422 25.31 -3.73 -11.22
C PRO A 422 25.73 -2.62 -12.19
N VAL A 423 26.92 -2.05 -12.02
CA VAL A 423 27.48 -1.01 -12.90
C VAL A 423 27.70 -1.49 -14.33
N GLU A 424 27.86 -2.80 -14.56
CA GLU A 424 28.01 -3.38 -15.90
C GLU A 424 26.66 -3.64 -16.56
N ILE A 425 25.58 -3.79 -15.75
CA ILE A 425 24.24 -4.06 -16.24
C ILE A 425 23.47 -2.78 -16.53
N GLU A 426 23.74 -1.72 -15.78
CA GLU A 426 23.08 -0.43 -15.94
C GLU A 426 23.10 0.10 -17.39
N PRO A 427 24.26 0.19 -18.09
CA PRO A 427 24.28 0.66 -19.48
C PRO A 427 23.51 -0.26 -20.44
N LEU A 428 23.40 -1.56 -20.14
CA LEU A 428 22.63 -2.49 -20.95
C LEU A 428 21.11 -2.23 -20.83
N LEU A 429 20.63 -1.84 -19.63
CA LEU A 429 19.25 -1.38 -19.45
C LEU A 429 18.97 -0.18 -20.35
N TYR A 430 19.84 0.84 -20.32
CA TYR A 430 19.66 2.06 -21.11
C TYR A 430 19.71 1.81 -22.61
N ALA A 431 20.59 0.92 -23.07
CA ALA A 431 20.68 0.56 -24.48
C ALA A 431 19.34 -0.03 -25.02
N GLU A 432 18.60 -0.79 -24.20
CA GLU A 432 17.29 -1.30 -24.60
C GLU A 432 16.20 -0.20 -24.59
N LEU A 433 16.28 0.76 -23.65
CA LEU A 433 15.40 1.93 -23.65
C LEU A 433 15.65 2.80 -24.88
N ASP A 434 16.90 3.05 -25.21
CA ASP A 434 17.33 3.86 -26.36
C ASP A 434 16.82 3.27 -27.69
N LYS A 435 16.77 1.93 -27.81
CA LYS A 435 16.16 1.28 -28.99
C LYS A 435 14.67 1.64 -29.13
N VAL A 436 13.91 1.67 -28.01
CA VAL A 436 12.50 2.09 -28.09
C VAL A 436 12.39 3.57 -28.40
N VAL A 437 13.23 4.40 -27.82
CA VAL A 437 13.26 5.85 -28.12
C VAL A 437 13.57 6.11 -29.59
N LYS A 438 14.55 5.40 -30.15
CA LYS A 438 14.99 5.58 -31.54
C LYS A 438 14.07 4.92 -32.55
N ASP A 439 13.80 3.62 -32.38
CA ASP A 439 13.19 2.76 -33.38
C ASP A 439 11.71 2.47 -33.11
N GLY A 440 11.20 2.81 -31.92
CA GLY A 440 9.85 2.50 -31.50
C GLY A 440 9.64 1.01 -31.15
N ILE A 441 8.41 0.54 -31.31
CA ILE A 441 8.00 -0.85 -31.08
C ILE A 441 7.33 -1.43 -32.33
N SER A 442 7.31 -2.77 -32.43
CA SER A 442 6.60 -3.46 -33.52
C SER A 442 5.10 -3.57 -33.25
N ASP A 443 4.30 -3.85 -34.31
CA ASP A 443 2.86 -4.12 -34.18
C ASP A 443 2.58 -5.33 -33.31
N ASP A 444 3.41 -6.37 -33.41
CA ASP A 444 3.31 -7.56 -32.58
C ASP A 444 3.54 -7.27 -31.09
N GLU A 445 4.51 -6.42 -30.75
CA GLU A 445 4.74 -6.03 -29.35
C GLU A 445 3.58 -5.21 -28.82
N LEU A 446 3.06 -4.26 -29.61
CA LEU A 446 1.89 -3.48 -29.25
C LEU A 446 0.68 -4.38 -29.00
N ALA A 447 0.38 -5.30 -29.93
CA ALA A 447 -0.74 -6.22 -29.81
C ALA A 447 -0.62 -7.14 -28.59
N ARG A 448 0.57 -7.70 -28.34
CA ARG A 448 0.82 -8.52 -27.14
C ARG A 448 0.66 -7.72 -25.85
N ALA A 449 1.18 -6.50 -25.79
CA ALA A 449 1.08 -5.65 -24.62
C ALA A 449 -0.37 -5.25 -24.31
N LYS A 450 -1.14 -4.83 -25.32
CA LYS A 450 -2.57 -4.54 -25.17
C LYS A 450 -3.35 -5.76 -24.67
N ASN A 451 -3.10 -6.94 -25.28
CA ASN A 451 -3.77 -8.16 -24.85
C ASN A 451 -3.41 -8.54 -23.40
N ALA A 452 -2.15 -8.40 -23.01
CA ALA A 452 -1.72 -8.67 -21.64
C ALA A 452 -2.40 -7.73 -20.62
N LEU A 453 -2.50 -6.44 -20.92
CA LEU A 453 -3.20 -5.46 -20.08
C LEU A 453 -4.70 -5.72 -20.01
N ARG A 454 -5.32 -6.11 -21.14
CA ARG A 454 -6.74 -6.49 -21.21
C ARG A 454 -7.03 -7.72 -20.35
N VAL A 455 -6.24 -8.77 -20.49
CA VAL A 455 -6.36 -9.98 -19.66
C VAL A 455 -6.19 -9.63 -18.17
N ALA A 456 -5.16 -8.84 -17.82
CA ALA A 456 -4.92 -8.43 -16.45
C ALA A 456 -6.07 -7.58 -15.86
N HIS A 457 -6.72 -6.76 -16.69
CA HIS A 457 -7.89 -5.98 -16.29
C HIS A 457 -9.07 -6.89 -15.94
N TYR A 458 -9.47 -7.78 -16.84
CA TYR A 458 -10.63 -8.66 -16.61
C TYR A 458 -10.39 -9.68 -15.51
N THR A 459 -9.20 -10.26 -15.40
CA THR A 459 -8.86 -11.17 -14.30
C THR A 459 -9.04 -10.53 -12.92
N ARG A 460 -8.74 -9.24 -12.78
CA ARG A 460 -8.98 -8.51 -11.52
C ARG A 460 -10.47 -8.36 -11.21
N LEU A 461 -11.33 -8.35 -12.21
CA LEU A 461 -12.78 -8.19 -12.07
C LEU A 461 -13.54 -9.53 -11.94
N GLU A 462 -12.85 -10.66 -11.88
CA GLU A 462 -13.49 -11.98 -11.74
C GLU A 462 -14.13 -12.19 -10.35
N SER A 463 -13.54 -11.64 -9.30
CA SER A 463 -14.02 -11.82 -7.93
C SER A 463 -14.60 -10.52 -7.33
N ASN A 464 -15.53 -10.68 -6.37
CA ASN A 464 -16.11 -9.54 -5.64
C ASN A 464 -15.01 -8.70 -4.96
N SER A 465 -14.01 -9.35 -4.35
CA SER A 465 -12.88 -8.66 -3.72
C SER A 465 -11.99 -7.95 -4.73
N GLY A 466 -11.78 -8.53 -5.91
CA GLY A 466 -11.00 -7.91 -6.99
C GLY A 466 -11.69 -6.68 -7.57
N ILE A 467 -13.01 -6.73 -7.75
CA ILE A 467 -13.81 -5.57 -8.17
C ILE A 467 -13.73 -4.46 -7.12
N ARG A 468 -14.00 -4.78 -5.83
CA ARG A 468 -13.90 -3.83 -4.73
C ARG A 468 -12.53 -3.14 -4.70
N GLU A 469 -11.43 -3.91 -4.77
CA GLU A 469 -10.07 -3.36 -4.75
C GLU A 469 -9.78 -2.48 -5.97
N SER A 470 -10.26 -2.88 -7.16
CA SER A 470 -10.08 -2.12 -8.39
C SER A 470 -10.84 -0.78 -8.35
N LEU A 471 -12.07 -0.78 -7.83
CA LEU A 471 -12.85 0.44 -7.60
C LEU A 471 -12.17 1.35 -6.57
N ALA A 472 -11.70 0.80 -5.46
CA ALA A 472 -10.99 1.56 -4.43
C ALA A 472 -9.68 2.18 -4.96
N GLN A 473 -8.93 1.44 -5.78
CA GLN A 473 -7.72 1.97 -6.41
C GLN A 473 -8.03 3.11 -7.37
N ALA A 474 -9.09 2.99 -8.17
CA ALA A 474 -9.52 4.05 -9.07
C ALA A 474 -10.00 5.30 -8.31
N GLU A 475 -10.81 5.13 -7.25
CA GLU A 475 -11.31 6.22 -6.40
C GLU A 475 -10.19 6.93 -5.61
N SER A 476 -9.07 6.27 -5.37
CA SER A 476 -7.92 6.89 -4.69
C SER A 476 -7.13 7.85 -5.57
N SER A 477 -7.03 7.55 -6.86
CA SER A 477 -6.23 8.33 -7.83
C SER A 477 -7.05 9.21 -8.76
N GLY A 478 -8.34 8.92 -8.91
CA GLY A 478 -9.28 9.61 -9.78
C GLY A 478 -10.71 9.25 -9.41
N THR A 479 -11.41 8.57 -10.32
CA THR A 479 -12.77 8.07 -10.11
C THR A 479 -12.90 6.63 -10.63
N TYR A 480 -13.92 5.90 -10.17
CA TYR A 480 -14.19 4.56 -10.69
C TYR A 480 -14.43 4.53 -12.22
N LYS A 481 -14.83 5.65 -12.82
CA LYS A 481 -15.01 5.78 -14.29
C LYS A 481 -13.68 5.58 -15.02
N ASP A 482 -12.57 5.99 -14.43
CA ASP A 482 -11.23 5.76 -14.98
C ASP A 482 -10.89 4.26 -15.10
N LEU A 483 -11.40 3.44 -14.16
CA LEU A 483 -11.30 1.97 -14.26
C LEU A 483 -12.10 1.43 -15.46
N LEU A 484 -13.34 1.91 -15.63
CA LEU A 484 -14.22 1.47 -16.72
C LEU A 484 -13.69 1.89 -18.11
N ASP A 485 -13.07 3.06 -18.19
CA ASP A 485 -12.49 3.58 -19.43
C ASP A 485 -11.10 3.03 -19.75
N SER A 486 -10.42 2.42 -18.75
CA SER A 486 -9.04 1.93 -18.92
C SER A 486 -8.84 1.00 -20.13
N PRO A 487 -9.71 0.02 -20.41
CA PRO A 487 -9.54 -0.84 -21.58
C PRO A 487 -9.61 -0.05 -22.90
N LYS A 488 -10.52 0.92 -23.01
CA LYS A 488 -10.66 1.77 -24.22
C LYS A 488 -9.42 2.66 -24.39
N LYS A 489 -8.91 3.25 -23.30
CA LYS A 489 -7.68 4.07 -23.31
C LYS A 489 -6.47 3.24 -23.75
N VAL A 490 -6.32 2.00 -23.27
CA VAL A 490 -5.23 1.09 -23.67
C VAL A 490 -5.38 0.67 -25.14
N GLU A 491 -6.59 0.36 -25.60
CA GLU A 491 -6.83 -0.04 -26.98
C GLU A 491 -6.52 1.08 -27.98
N ALA A 492 -6.75 2.32 -27.60
CA ALA A 492 -6.47 3.49 -28.44
C ALA A 492 -4.95 3.80 -28.58
N VAL A 493 -4.08 3.24 -27.75
CA VAL A 493 -2.63 3.51 -27.81
C VAL A 493 -2.04 3.05 -29.14
N THR A 494 -1.25 3.91 -29.80
CA THR A 494 -0.51 3.60 -31.03
C THR A 494 0.98 3.34 -30.74
N ARG A 495 1.73 2.86 -31.75
CA ARG A 495 3.20 2.71 -31.65
C ARG A 495 3.88 4.07 -31.47
N GLU A 496 3.37 5.06 -32.17
CA GLU A 496 3.83 6.45 -32.13
C GLU A 496 3.64 7.03 -30.72
N ASP A 497 2.52 6.73 -30.04
CA ASP A 497 2.29 7.12 -28.65
C ASP A 497 3.32 6.49 -27.72
N VAL A 498 3.61 5.19 -27.86
CA VAL A 498 4.62 4.51 -27.06
C VAL A 498 6.02 5.12 -27.29
N GLN A 499 6.40 5.40 -28.52
CA GLN A 499 7.67 6.06 -28.83
C GLN A 499 7.69 7.50 -28.30
N ARG A 500 6.61 8.24 -28.42
CA ARG A 500 6.49 9.61 -27.93
C ARG A 500 6.69 9.68 -26.41
N VAL A 501 6.01 8.79 -25.64
CA VAL A 501 6.19 8.78 -24.19
C VAL A 501 7.57 8.27 -23.79
N ALA A 502 8.17 7.34 -24.53
CA ALA A 502 9.55 6.92 -24.30
C ALA A 502 10.50 8.11 -24.46
N LYS A 503 10.40 8.86 -25.56
CA LYS A 503 11.22 10.08 -25.80
C LYS A 503 11.00 11.15 -24.73
N LYS A 504 9.77 11.32 -24.24
CA LYS A 504 9.40 12.38 -23.31
C LYS A 504 9.87 12.10 -21.88
N TYR A 505 9.76 10.86 -21.41
CA TYR A 505 9.95 10.51 -20.00
C TYR A 505 11.24 9.76 -19.70
N LEU A 506 11.78 8.97 -20.64
CA LEU A 506 13.02 8.20 -20.42
C LEU A 506 14.26 9.04 -20.71
N VAL A 507 14.32 10.24 -20.15
CA VAL A 507 15.45 11.16 -20.33
C VAL A 507 16.40 11.09 -19.13
N LYS A 508 17.70 11.28 -19.38
CA LYS A 508 18.74 11.13 -18.38
C LYS A 508 18.52 12.01 -17.15
N GLU A 509 18.10 13.24 -17.37
CA GLU A 509 17.93 14.24 -16.32
C GLU A 509 16.82 13.86 -15.33
N SER A 510 15.76 13.18 -15.80
CA SER A 510 14.60 12.82 -14.98
C SER A 510 14.76 11.52 -14.19
N ARG A 511 15.91 10.83 -14.30
CA ARG A 511 16.10 9.53 -13.65
C ARG A 511 16.83 9.64 -12.33
N SER A 512 16.39 8.80 -11.38
CA SER A 512 17.10 8.49 -10.15
C SER A 512 17.60 7.05 -10.24
N VAL A 513 18.88 6.82 -9.94
CA VAL A 513 19.56 5.53 -10.11
C VAL A 513 19.97 4.98 -8.75
N LEU A 514 19.66 3.70 -8.52
CA LEU A 514 20.13 2.93 -7.38
C LEU A 514 20.96 1.73 -7.85
N LEU A 515 22.20 1.69 -7.45
CA LEU A 515 23.08 0.51 -7.63
C LEU A 515 23.34 -0.10 -6.26
N THR A 516 22.95 -1.36 -6.07
CA THR A 516 23.22 -2.08 -4.82
C THR A 516 24.20 -3.21 -5.06
N THR A 517 25.23 -3.29 -4.22
CA THR A 517 26.19 -4.38 -4.20
C THR A 517 26.11 -5.13 -2.88
N ARG A 518 26.53 -6.40 -2.88
CA ARG A 518 26.50 -7.19 -1.65
C ARG A 518 27.70 -6.85 -0.77
N LYS A 519 27.46 -6.55 0.50
CA LYS A 519 28.49 -6.28 1.50
C LYS A 519 29.37 -7.53 1.68
N GLY A 520 30.70 -7.37 1.54
CA GLY A 520 31.67 -8.47 1.68
C GLY A 520 31.70 -9.49 0.54
N GLY A 521 31.03 -9.26 -0.58
CA GLY A 521 30.90 -10.20 -1.67
C GLY A 521 31.89 -9.96 -2.82
N GLY A 522 33.12 -10.39 -2.68
CA GLY A 522 33.88 -10.95 -3.81
C GLY A 522 33.24 -12.29 -4.19
N GLY A 523 32.66 -12.35 -5.37
CA GLY A 523 32.10 -13.47 -6.10
C GLY A 523 32.08 -14.86 -5.46
N GLU A 524 31.12 -15.16 -4.62
CA GLU A 524 30.75 -16.56 -4.34
C GLU A 524 29.23 -16.70 -4.33
N GLY A 525 28.79 -17.80 -4.97
CA GLY A 525 27.41 -18.07 -5.29
C GLY A 525 26.47 -18.18 -4.09
N MET A 526 25.16 -17.97 -4.36
CA MET A 526 24.10 -18.26 -3.40
C MET A 526 24.36 -19.57 -2.65
N PRO A 527 24.13 -19.61 -1.32
CA PRO A 527 24.11 -20.89 -0.62
C PRO A 527 23.11 -21.80 -1.33
N ARG A 528 23.57 -22.92 -1.89
CA ARG A 528 22.74 -23.95 -2.49
C ARG A 528 21.72 -24.38 -1.43
N ARG A 529 20.43 -24.18 -1.70
CA ARG A 529 19.35 -24.78 -0.93
C ARG A 529 19.64 -26.26 -0.76
N ARG A 530 19.78 -26.73 0.48
CA ARG A 530 19.82 -28.16 0.76
C ARG A 530 18.49 -28.77 0.25
N PRO A 531 18.49 -29.80 -0.57
CA PRO A 531 17.28 -30.52 -0.93
C PRO A 531 16.70 -31.12 0.34
N GLY A 532 15.47 -30.79 0.71
CA GLY A 532 14.74 -31.43 1.81
C GLY A 532 14.31 -30.55 2.98
N GLY A 533 14.52 -29.23 2.95
CA GLY A 533 13.89 -28.34 3.94
C GLY A 533 12.43 -28.04 3.56
N PRO A 534 11.50 -27.98 4.55
CA PRO A 534 10.13 -27.57 4.25
C PRO A 534 10.13 -26.17 3.59
N PRO A 535 9.15 -25.87 2.72
CA PRO A 535 9.04 -24.53 2.12
C PRO A 535 8.97 -23.49 3.23
N PRO A 536 9.54 -22.28 3.06
CA PRO A 536 9.32 -21.21 4.01
C PRO A 536 7.82 -21.04 4.15
N GLY A 537 7.35 -21.22 5.39
CA GLY A 537 5.94 -21.21 5.71
C GLY A 537 5.28 -19.98 5.10
N VAL A 538 4.15 -20.22 4.46
CA VAL A 538 3.10 -19.23 4.32
C VAL A 538 3.05 -18.49 5.64
N MET A 539 3.32 -17.19 5.64
CA MET A 539 2.99 -16.37 6.79
C MET A 539 1.50 -16.62 7.04
N PRO A 540 1.10 -17.19 8.18
CA PRO A 540 -0.30 -17.21 8.51
C PRO A 540 -0.74 -15.75 8.47
N GLY A 541 -1.82 -15.46 7.76
CA GLY A 541 -2.50 -14.19 7.92
C GLY A 541 -2.61 -13.96 9.42
N ALA A 542 -2.35 -12.74 9.88
CA ALA A 542 -2.21 -12.39 11.26
C ALA A 542 -3.21 -13.17 12.12
N ALA A 543 -2.77 -14.30 12.64
CA ALA A 543 -3.47 -14.97 13.70
C ALA A 543 -3.27 -14.08 14.94
N PRO A 544 -4.30 -13.83 15.74
CA PRO A 544 -4.17 -13.03 16.94
C PRO A 544 -3.06 -13.65 17.78
N SER A 545 -2.03 -12.88 18.07
CA SER A 545 -0.97 -13.27 18.99
C SER A 545 -1.63 -13.49 20.34
N SER A 546 -1.82 -14.75 20.72
CA SER A 546 -2.07 -15.13 22.11
C SER A 546 -0.86 -14.66 22.92
N GLY A 547 -0.99 -13.50 23.55
CA GLY A 547 0.04 -12.94 24.43
C GLY A 547 0.15 -13.79 25.70
N GLY A 548 1.07 -14.74 25.68
CA GLY A 548 1.68 -15.21 26.91
C GLY A 548 2.66 -14.14 27.40
N PRO A 549 2.90 -14.03 28.72
CA PRO A 549 3.83 -13.05 29.25
C PRO A 549 5.23 -13.29 28.68
N VAL A 550 5.78 -12.26 28.05
CA VAL A 550 7.18 -12.24 27.60
C VAL A 550 8.04 -12.30 28.87
N PRO A 551 8.90 -13.31 29.04
CA PRO A 551 9.86 -13.30 30.14
C PRO A 551 10.83 -12.13 29.93
N ALA A 552 11.15 -11.42 31.02
CA ALA A 552 12.12 -10.35 31.03
C ALA A 552 13.46 -10.86 30.48
N PRO A 553 14.20 -10.03 29.70
CA PRO A 553 15.49 -10.42 29.19
C PRO A 553 16.45 -10.70 30.37
N ALA A 554 17.04 -11.89 30.38
CA ALA A 554 18.08 -12.25 31.31
C ALA A 554 19.27 -11.29 31.16
N ALA A 555 19.72 -10.73 32.27
CA ALA A 555 20.89 -9.87 32.32
C ALA A 555 22.11 -10.63 31.76
N ALA A 556 22.81 -10.02 30.81
CA ALA A 556 24.07 -10.52 30.30
C ALA A 556 25.13 -10.53 31.44
N PRO A 557 25.99 -11.56 31.53
CA PRO A 557 27.02 -11.62 32.54
C PRO A 557 28.08 -10.54 32.31
N VAL A 558 28.39 -9.81 33.37
CA VAL A 558 29.48 -8.83 33.41
C VAL A 558 30.81 -9.57 33.24
N PRO A 559 31.72 -9.17 32.35
CA PRO A 559 33.04 -9.77 32.28
C PRO A 559 33.87 -9.37 33.49
N GLU A 560 34.40 -10.36 34.21
CA GLU A 560 35.41 -10.17 35.25
C GLU A 560 36.68 -9.54 34.67
N VAL A 561 37.05 -8.40 35.21
CA VAL A 561 38.39 -7.81 35.00
C VAL A 561 39.35 -8.55 35.92
N LYS A 562 40.21 -9.38 35.35
CA LYS A 562 41.40 -9.87 36.04
C LYS A 562 42.47 -8.80 36.01
N GLY A 563 43.03 -8.53 37.18
CA GLY A 563 44.03 -7.55 37.51
C GLY A 563 45.37 -7.63 36.80
#